data_844558c493e17250b0317dc7c74f8210
#
_entry.id   844558c493e17250b0317dc7c74f8210
#
_cell.length_a   1.000
_cell.length_b   1.000
_cell.length_c   1.000
_cell.angle_alpha   90.00
_cell.angle_beta   90.00
_cell.angle_gamma   90.00
#
_symmetry.space_group_name_H-M   'P 1'
#
loop_
_entity.id
_entity.type
_entity.pdbx_description
1 polymer ?
#
loop_
_entity_poly.entity_id
_entity_poly.type
_entity_poly.pdbx_seq_one_letter_code
_entity_poly.pdbx_strand_id
1 'polypeptide(L)'
;MLKDFDISSFKKMKPPGDNSITTKNEIKELQKIPIRKKFIKEMDDGEKLFTNIVGEDVKIGELISESLIIINKLKKHFNRPRPAVLAKKIGIELKDIKLKSMDSPSYPSGHATQATLLSLFLSDKYPEKENKLKKLARDIIHSRQVAHTHYKSDNLMGEKLGKQMYNHIKNKI
;
A
#
# COMPACT_ATOMS: atom_id res chain seq x y z
N MET A 1 -10.03 5.11 15.96
CA MET A 1 -8.62 5.09 16.42
C MET A 1 -7.74 6.11 15.68
N LEU A 2 -8.01 6.41 14.40
CA LEU A 2 -7.20 7.30 13.55
C LEU A 2 -7.86 8.66 13.25
N LYS A 3 -8.98 9.01 13.88
CA LYS A 3 -9.76 10.23 13.58
C LYS A 3 -8.96 11.54 13.71
N ASP A 4 -8.03 11.60 14.63
CA ASP A 4 -7.16 12.74 14.93
C ASP A 4 -5.72 12.57 14.39
N PHE A 5 -5.50 11.63 13.45
CA PHE A 5 -4.19 11.44 12.83
C PHE A 5 -3.83 12.62 11.93
N ASP A 6 -2.72 13.31 12.25
CA ASP A 6 -2.25 14.45 11.48
C ASP A 6 -1.47 14.04 10.23
N ILE A 7 -1.93 14.51 9.08
CA ILE A 7 -1.31 14.24 7.76
C ILE A 7 -0.42 15.39 7.26
N SER A 8 -0.25 16.46 8.02
CA SER A 8 0.43 17.68 7.56
C SER A 8 1.88 17.41 7.15
N SER A 9 2.60 16.60 7.92
CA SER A 9 3.97 16.22 7.60
C SER A 9 4.04 15.36 6.34
N PHE A 10 3.06 14.46 6.13
CA PHE A 10 2.99 13.57 4.96
C PHE A 10 2.72 14.33 3.66
N LYS A 11 1.93 15.41 3.69
CA LYS A 11 1.69 16.28 2.52
C LYS A 11 2.96 16.95 1.98
N LYS A 12 4.02 17.03 2.79
CA LYS A 12 5.34 17.55 2.39
C LYS A 12 6.24 16.49 1.76
N MET A 13 5.91 15.20 1.91
CA MET A 13 6.70 14.07 1.41
C MET A 13 6.29 13.72 -0.02
N LYS A 14 6.70 14.54 -0.98
CA LYS A 14 6.36 14.38 -2.39
C LYS A 14 6.93 13.08 -2.98
N PRO A 15 6.18 12.42 -3.89
CA PRO A 15 6.73 11.35 -4.70
C PRO A 15 7.82 11.88 -5.65
N PRO A 16 8.67 11.01 -6.21
CA PRO A 16 9.52 11.37 -7.35
C PRO A 16 8.68 11.99 -8.48
N GLY A 17 9.20 13.05 -9.11
CA GLY A 17 8.50 13.73 -10.19
C GLY A 17 8.18 12.80 -11.38
N ASP A 18 7.10 13.07 -12.10
CA ASP A 18 6.62 12.22 -13.20
C ASP A 18 7.66 12.01 -14.28
N ASN A 19 8.50 13.03 -14.59
CA ASN A 19 9.55 12.99 -15.59
C ASN A 19 10.94 12.72 -14.99
N SER A 20 11.04 12.43 -13.71
CA SER A 20 12.33 12.19 -13.03
C SER A 20 13.00 10.89 -13.50
N ILE A 21 14.32 10.85 -13.40
CA ILE A 21 15.11 9.62 -13.64
C ILE A 21 14.66 8.52 -12.69
N THR A 22 14.36 8.85 -11.43
CA THR A 22 13.87 7.89 -10.44
C THR A 22 12.58 7.24 -10.90
N THR A 23 11.58 8.00 -11.34
CA THR A 23 10.30 7.45 -11.83
C THR A 23 10.51 6.57 -13.07
N LYS A 24 11.34 6.99 -14.03
CA LYS A 24 11.68 6.17 -15.20
C LYS A 24 12.35 4.85 -14.82
N ASN A 25 13.26 4.87 -13.87
CA ASN A 25 13.93 3.67 -13.38
C ASN A 25 12.96 2.74 -12.64
N GLU A 26 12.07 3.28 -11.83
CA GLU A 26 11.03 2.49 -11.15
C GLU A 26 10.10 1.77 -12.16
N ILE A 27 9.72 2.43 -13.26
CA ILE A 27 8.94 1.81 -14.34
C ILE A 27 9.72 0.68 -15.01
N LYS A 28 11.02 0.90 -15.32
CA LYS A 28 11.88 -0.14 -15.90
C LYS A 28 12.07 -1.33 -14.98
N GLU A 29 12.15 -1.10 -13.67
CA GLU A 29 12.19 -2.20 -12.68
C GLU A 29 10.88 -3.00 -12.67
N LEU A 30 9.72 -2.35 -12.78
CA LEU A 30 8.44 -3.05 -12.90
C LEU A 30 8.40 -3.94 -14.15
N GLN A 31 8.93 -3.49 -15.30
CA GLN A 31 8.98 -4.30 -16.52
C GLN A 31 9.69 -5.64 -16.31
N LYS A 32 10.70 -5.70 -15.42
CA LYS A 32 11.47 -6.91 -15.13
C LYS A 32 10.70 -7.92 -14.26
N ILE A 33 9.64 -7.48 -13.59
CA ILE A 33 8.84 -8.32 -12.70
C ILE A 33 7.76 -9.03 -13.52
N PRO A 34 7.76 -10.37 -13.59
CA PRO A 34 6.72 -11.08 -14.32
C PRO A 34 5.37 -10.97 -13.61
N ILE A 35 4.31 -10.76 -14.37
CA ILE A 35 2.94 -10.71 -13.85
C ILE A 35 2.49 -12.13 -13.48
N ARG A 36 2.06 -12.31 -12.23
CA ARG A 36 1.53 -13.56 -11.67
C ARG A 36 0.09 -13.37 -11.22
N LYS A 37 -0.86 -13.56 -12.15
CA LYS A 37 -2.29 -13.28 -11.92
C LYS A 37 -2.88 -13.94 -10.68
N LYS A 38 -2.55 -15.22 -10.45
CA LYS A 38 -3.02 -15.99 -9.29
C LYS A 38 -2.55 -15.33 -7.98
N PHE A 39 -1.26 -15.05 -7.87
CA PHE A 39 -0.67 -14.41 -6.70
C PHE A 39 -1.29 -13.02 -6.43
N ILE A 40 -1.49 -12.21 -7.48
CA ILE A 40 -2.11 -10.89 -7.36
C ILE A 40 -3.52 -11.01 -6.79
N LYS A 41 -4.33 -11.95 -7.32
CA LYS A 41 -5.69 -12.18 -6.86
C LYS A 41 -5.75 -12.68 -5.42
N GLU A 42 -4.84 -13.59 -5.04
CA GLU A 42 -4.73 -14.12 -3.68
C GLU A 42 -4.37 -13.04 -2.66
N MET A 43 -3.60 -12.02 -3.05
CA MET A 43 -3.12 -10.94 -2.17
C MET A 43 -3.98 -9.66 -2.19
N ASP A 44 -5.11 -9.65 -2.89
CA ASP A 44 -5.89 -8.42 -3.09
C ASP A 44 -6.81 -8.06 -1.91
N ASP A 45 -7.37 -9.04 -1.23
CA ASP A 45 -8.27 -8.84 -0.10
C ASP A 45 -7.51 -8.95 1.25
N GLY A 46 -6.87 -7.84 1.63
CA GLY A 46 -6.08 -7.79 2.87
C GLY A 46 -6.90 -8.07 4.13
N GLU A 47 -8.16 -7.59 4.22
CA GLU A 47 -9.03 -7.83 5.36
C GLU A 47 -9.24 -9.31 5.60
N LYS A 48 -9.68 -10.01 4.56
CA LYS A 48 -9.89 -11.47 4.60
C LYS A 48 -8.62 -12.24 4.94
N LEU A 49 -7.49 -11.83 4.37
CA LEU A 49 -6.21 -12.50 4.58
C LEU A 49 -5.72 -12.39 6.04
N PHE A 50 -5.83 -11.21 6.65
CA PHE A 50 -5.48 -11.03 8.06
C PHE A 50 -6.47 -11.75 8.97
N THR A 51 -7.79 -11.68 8.68
CA THR A 51 -8.82 -12.40 9.42
C THR A 51 -8.58 -13.92 9.38
N ASN A 52 -8.15 -14.48 8.26
CA ASN A 52 -7.81 -15.91 8.17
C ASN A 52 -6.66 -16.33 9.11
N ILE A 53 -5.75 -15.41 9.47
CA ILE A 53 -4.66 -15.72 10.41
C ILE A 53 -5.10 -15.61 11.87
N VAL A 54 -5.83 -14.55 12.22
CA VAL A 54 -6.11 -14.24 13.64
C VAL A 54 -7.51 -14.62 14.11
N GLY A 55 -8.41 -14.92 13.17
CA GLY A 55 -9.84 -15.03 13.41
C GLY A 55 -10.55 -13.68 13.23
N GLU A 56 -11.85 -13.64 13.48
CA GLU A 56 -12.64 -12.40 13.40
C GLU A 56 -12.19 -11.40 14.47
N ASP A 57 -11.87 -10.19 14.03
CA ASP A 57 -11.51 -9.08 14.89
C ASP A 57 -12.07 -7.77 14.29
N VAL A 58 -13.06 -7.21 14.97
CA VAL A 58 -13.76 -5.99 14.52
C VAL A 58 -12.79 -4.82 14.27
N LYS A 59 -11.63 -4.81 14.91
CA LYS A 59 -10.61 -3.75 14.73
C LYS A 59 -9.97 -3.78 13.36
N ILE A 60 -9.94 -4.93 12.68
CA ILE A 60 -9.41 -5.02 11.32
C ILE A 60 -10.22 -4.12 10.38
N GLY A 61 -11.55 -4.31 10.33
CA GLY A 61 -12.44 -3.49 9.50
C GLY A 61 -12.44 -2.01 9.88
N GLU A 62 -12.41 -1.69 11.19
CA GLU A 62 -12.30 -0.31 11.67
C GLU A 62 -11.02 0.37 11.16
N LEU A 63 -9.86 -0.27 11.32
CA LEU A 63 -8.57 0.27 10.89
C LEU A 63 -8.48 0.42 9.37
N ILE A 64 -9.03 -0.53 8.62
CA ILE A 64 -9.11 -0.43 7.15
C ILE A 64 -9.94 0.79 6.76
N SER A 65 -11.13 0.95 7.32
CA SER A 65 -12.04 2.04 6.98
C SER A 65 -11.46 3.40 7.35
N GLU A 66 -10.91 3.55 8.56
CA GLU A 66 -10.32 4.81 9.00
C GLU A 66 -9.05 5.16 8.23
N SER A 67 -8.18 4.18 7.96
CA SER A 67 -6.96 4.39 7.17
C SER A 67 -7.27 4.78 5.73
N LEU A 68 -8.33 4.22 5.13
CA LEU A 68 -8.74 4.52 3.76
C LEU A 68 -9.07 6.01 3.58
N ILE A 69 -9.71 6.64 4.58
CA ILE A 69 -10.02 8.07 4.56
C ILE A 69 -8.72 8.90 4.46
N ILE A 70 -7.72 8.54 5.25
CA ILE A 70 -6.41 9.22 5.27
C ILE A 70 -5.66 9.00 3.97
N ILE A 71 -5.60 7.75 3.50
CA ILE A 71 -4.95 7.36 2.25
C ILE A 71 -5.55 8.15 1.08
N ASN A 72 -6.88 8.25 0.99
CA ASN A 72 -7.56 8.94 -0.09
C ASN A 72 -7.30 10.46 -0.07
N LYS A 73 -7.20 11.09 1.12
CA LYS A 73 -6.80 12.50 1.25
C LYS A 73 -5.40 12.74 0.67
N LEU A 74 -4.44 11.85 0.96
CA LEU A 74 -3.07 11.96 0.43
C LEU A 74 -3.01 11.64 -1.06
N LYS A 75 -3.74 10.63 -1.53
CA LYS A 75 -3.84 10.31 -2.97
C LYS A 75 -4.38 11.50 -3.76
N LYS A 76 -5.44 12.15 -3.28
CA LYS A 76 -6.01 13.35 -3.90
C LYS A 76 -5.02 14.51 -3.87
N HIS A 77 -4.26 14.68 -2.79
CA HIS A 77 -3.27 15.75 -2.64
C HIS A 77 -2.13 15.63 -3.66
N PHE A 78 -1.57 14.43 -3.84
CA PHE A 78 -0.43 14.21 -4.74
C PHE A 78 -0.84 13.94 -6.18
N ASN A 79 -1.98 13.34 -6.39
CA ASN A 79 -2.56 13.00 -7.70
C ASN A 79 -1.54 12.33 -8.67
N ARG A 80 -0.69 11.44 -8.15
CA ARG A 80 0.34 10.76 -8.96
C ARG A 80 -0.29 9.78 -9.95
N PRO A 81 0.05 9.87 -11.26
CA PRO A 81 -0.42 8.90 -12.24
C PRO A 81 0.11 7.49 -11.96
N ARG A 82 -0.67 6.48 -12.31
CA ARG A 82 -0.26 5.07 -12.21
C ARG A 82 0.90 4.75 -13.16
N PRO A 83 1.71 3.71 -12.85
CA PRO A 83 2.89 3.36 -13.69
C PRO A 83 2.58 3.18 -15.17
N ALA A 84 1.50 2.46 -15.52
CA ALA A 84 1.14 2.24 -16.92
C ALA A 84 0.78 3.53 -17.66
N VAL A 85 0.19 4.52 -16.98
CA VAL A 85 -0.13 5.83 -17.56
C VAL A 85 1.13 6.60 -17.91
N LEU A 86 2.11 6.66 -16.99
CA LEU A 86 3.39 7.34 -17.25
C LEU A 86 4.26 6.56 -18.23
N ALA A 87 4.29 5.23 -18.15
CA ALA A 87 5.02 4.39 -19.09
C ALA A 87 4.62 4.71 -20.54
N LYS A 88 3.31 4.76 -20.82
CA LYS A 88 2.78 5.13 -22.13
C LYS A 88 3.25 6.51 -22.59
N LYS A 89 3.26 7.52 -21.69
CA LYS A 89 3.70 8.88 -22.01
C LYS A 89 5.20 8.98 -22.38
N ILE A 90 6.03 8.12 -21.80
CA ILE A 90 7.49 8.12 -22.02
C ILE A 90 7.95 7.04 -23.00
N GLY A 91 7.02 6.37 -23.69
CA GLY A 91 7.33 5.38 -24.73
C GLY A 91 7.84 4.03 -24.20
N ILE A 92 7.53 3.68 -22.93
CA ILE A 92 7.86 2.38 -22.34
C ILE A 92 6.58 1.52 -22.36
N GLU A 93 6.69 0.32 -22.91
CA GLU A 93 5.60 -0.66 -22.82
C GLU A 93 5.59 -1.28 -21.44
N LEU A 94 4.53 -1.05 -20.68
CA LEU A 94 4.29 -1.68 -19.38
C LEU A 94 2.92 -2.34 -19.38
N LYS A 95 2.91 -3.66 -19.26
CA LYS A 95 1.67 -4.41 -19.04
C LYS A 95 1.20 -4.18 -17.62
N ASP A 96 -0.09 -3.98 -17.42
CA ASP A 96 -0.70 -3.91 -16.12
C ASP A 96 -1.90 -4.86 -16.01
N ILE A 97 -2.32 -5.10 -14.78
CA ILE A 97 -3.59 -5.79 -14.51
C ILE A 97 -4.57 -4.75 -13.98
N LYS A 98 -5.73 -4.64 -14.64
CA LYS A 98 -6.80 -3.77 -14.16
C LYS A 98 -7.40 -4.35 -12.87
N LEU A 99 -7.22 -3.62 -11.78
CA LEU A 99 -7.80 -3.89 -10.46
C LEU A 99 -8.76 -2.75 -10.11
N LYS A 100 -9.83 -3.06 -9.36
CA LYS A 100 -10.78 -2.03 -8.87
C LYS A 100 -10.10 -0.91 -8.10
N SER A 101 -9.01 -1.21 -7.40
CA SER A 101 -8.21 -0.24 -6.63
C SER A 101 -7.44 0.77 -7.50
N MET A 102 -7.41 0.59 -8.84
CA MET A 102 -6.67 1.46 -9.77
C MET A 102 -7.40 2.74 -10.18
N ASP A 103 -8.66 2.90 -9.82
CA ASP A 103 -9.45 4.11 -10.14
C ASP A 103 -8.98 5.34 -9.33
N SER A 104 -8.09 5.15 -8.36
CA SER A 104 -7.48 6.22 -7.55
C SER A 104 -6.03 6.47 -7.94
N PRO A 105 -5.47 7.67 -7.64
CA PRO A 105 -4.05 7.98 -7.85
C PRO A 105 -3.11 6.98 -7.16
N SER A 106 -1.86 6.96 -7.64
CA SER A 106 -0.89 5.92 -7.27
C SER A 106 -0.33 6.07 -5.85
N TYR A 107 -0.06 7.29 -5.41
CA TYR A 107 0.75 7.57 -4.20
C TYR A 107 -0.07 8.18 -3.06
N PRO A 108 0.05 7.65 -1.84
CA PRO A 108 0.75 6.43 -1.42
C PRO A 108 -0.01 5.14 -1.79
N SER A 109 0.66 3.98 -1.71
CA SER A 109 0.01 2.68 -1.86
C SER A 109 -0.91 2.37 -0.68
N GLY A 110 -2.21 2.19 -0.96
CA GLY A 110 -3.20 1.86 0.07
C GLY A 110 -2.98 0.48 0.68
N HIS A 111 -2.74 -0.53 -0.17
CA HIS A 111 -2.45 -1.90 0.29
C HIS A 111 -1.18 -1.95 1.16
N ALA A 112 -0.12 -1.23 0.78
CA ALA A 112 1.10 -1.17 1.59
C ALA A 112 0.85 -0.51 2.95
N THR A 113 0.06 0.57 2.98
CA THR A 113 -0.31 1.26 4.22
C THR A 113 -1.10 0.33 5.16
N GLN A 114 -2.15 -0.29 4.65
CA GLN A 114 -3.04 -1.14 5.43
C GLN A 114 -2.35 -2.42 5.88
N ALA A 115 -1.59 -3.07 4.99
CA ALA A 115 -0.86 -4.28 5.34
C ALA A 115 0.18 -4.03 6.45
N THR A 116 0.89 -2.90 6.39
CA THR A 116 1.85 -2.52 7.44
C THR A 116 1.15 -2.21 8.76
N LEU A 117 0.10 -1.39 8.73
CA LEU A 117 -0.68 -1.03 9.91
C LEU A 117 -1.23 -2.27 10.61
N LEU A 118 -1.94 -3.13 9.85
CA LEU A 118 -2.56 -4.33 10.41
C LEU A 118 -1.52 -5.33 10.90
N SER A 119 -0.43 -5.53 10.17
CA SER A 119 0.64 -6.43 10.59
C SER A 119 1.21 -6.02 11.94
N LEU A 120 1.50 -4.74 12.15
CA LEU A 120 2.05 -4.24 13.41
C LEU A 120 1.03 -4.31 14.54
N PHE A 121 -0.20 -3.85 14.30
CA PHE A 121 -1.28 -3.88 15.30
C PHE A 121 -1.61 -5.30 15.76
N LEU A 122 -1.75 -6.22 14.80
CA LEU A 122 -2.10 -7.61 15.13
C LEU A 122 -0.91 -8.38 15.71
N SER A 123 0.33 -8.03 15.39
CA SER A 123 1.51 -8.64 16.01
C SER A 123 1.62 -8.31 17.50
N ASP A 124 1.24 -7.10 17.91
CA ASP A 124 1.18 -6.76 19.33
C ASP A 124 0.06 -7.54 20.06
N LYS A 125 -1.07 -7.74 19.40
CA LYS A 125 -2.23 -8.45 19.96
C LYS A 125 -2.07 -9.97 19.96
N TYR A 126 -1.38 -10.52 18.96
CA TYR A 126 -1.16 -11.95 18.73
C TYR A 126 0.32 -12.24 18.48
N PRO A 127 1.21 -12.11 19.49
CA PRO A 127 2.66 -12.23 19.31
C PRO A 127 3.09 -13.57 18.72
N GLU A 128 2.38 -14.64 19.02
CA GLU A 128 2.64 -15.99 18.50
C GLU A 128 2.42 -16.10 16.98
N LYS A 129 1.71 -15.14 16.38
CA LYS A 129 1.41 -15.08 14.95
C LYS A 129 2.26 -14.05 14.19
N GLU A 130 3.13 -13.33 14.87
CA GLU A 130 3.91 -12.21 14.33
C GLU A 130 4.62 -12.55 13.02
N ASN A 131 5.29 -13.69 12.93
CA ASN A 131 6.02 -14.09 11.72
C ASN A 131 5.09 -14.28 10.50
N LYS A 132 3.90 -14.85 10.72
CA LYS A 132 2.90 -15.04 9.67
C LYS A 132 2.31 -13.71 9.23
N LEU A 133 2.01 -12.81 10.16
CA LEU A 133 1.47 -11.48 9.90
C LEU A 133 2.45 -10.60 9.13
N LYS A 134 3.72 -10.59 9.53
CA LYS A 134 4.79 -9.86 8.82
C LYS A 134 5.05 -10.42 7.42
N LYS A 135 5.02 -11.75 7.26
CA LYS A 135 5.15 -12.38 5.95
C LYS A 135 4.00 -11.99 5.04
N LEU A 136 2.75 -12.07 5.54
CA LEU A 136 1.57 -11.67 4.77
C LEU A 136 1.66 -10.21 4.31
N ALA A 137 2.05 -9.30 5.19
CA ALA A 137 2.21 -7.89 4.81
C ALA A 137 3.22 -7.70 3.67
N ARG A 138 4.38 -8.37 3.73
CA ARG A 138 5.37 -8.34 2.64
C ARG A 138 4.80 -8.88 1.33
N ASP A 139 4.07 -9.98 1.38
CA ASP A 139 3.47 -10.61 0.20
C ASP A 139 2.40 -9.68 -0.44
N ILE A 140 1.56 -9.03 0.37
CA ILE A 140 0.57 -8.05 -0.10
C ILE A 140 1.29 -6.86 -0.78
N ILE A 141 2.30 -6.29 -0.14
CA ILE A 141 3.07 -5.15 -0.67
C ILE A 141 3.75 -5.54 -1.98
N HIS A 142 4.41 -6.69 -2.03
CA HIS A 142 5.07 -7.19 -3.23
C HIS A 142 4.08 -7.44 -4.38
N SER A 143 2.89 -7.92 -4.07
CA SER A 143 1.86 -8.19 -5.09
C SER A 143 1.50 -6.94 -5.91
N ARG A 144 1.64 -5.74 -5.35
CA ARG A 144 1.36 -4.47 -6.03
C ARG A 144 2.39 -4.12 -7.10
N GLN A 145 3.64 -4.53 -6.89
CA GLN A 145 4.68 -4.44 -7.92
C GLN A 145 4.53 -5.57 -8.97
N VAL A 146 4.18 -6.78 -8.55
CA VAL A 146 3.87 -7.90 -9.46
C VAL A 146 2.71 -7.57 -10.40
N ALA A 147 1.74 -6.78 -9.94
CA ALA A 147 0.63 -6.29 -10.75
C ALA A 147 0.98 -5.04 -11.59
N HIS A 148 2.17 -4.48 -11.44
CA HIS A 148 2.61 -3.21 -12.04
C HIS A 148 1.71 -2.01 -11.70
N THR A 149 0.99 -2.05 -10.57
CA THR A 149 0.01 -1.03 -10.18
C THR A 149 0.57 0.09 -9.34
N HIS A 150 1.74 -0.13 -8.74
CA HIS A 150 2.44 0.82 -7.88
C HIS A 150 3.94 0.85 -8.17
N TYR A 151 4.53 2.05 -8.11
CA TYR A 151 5.98 2.24 -8.06
C TYR A 151 6.51 1.76 -6.70
N LYS A 152 7.79 1.43 -6.64
CA LYS A 152 8.47 1.12 -5.37
C LYS A 152 8.31 2.25 -4.35
N SER A 153 8.43 3.50 -4.78
CA SER A 153 8.26 4.68 -3.91
C SER A 153 6.85 4.82 -3.35
N ASP A 154 5.78 4.39 -4.06
CA ASP A 154 4.42 4.34 -3.53
C ASP A 154 4.30 3.38 -2.34
N ASN A 155 4.91 2.19 -2.47
CA ASN A 155 4.91 1.17 -1.42
C ASN A 155 5.72 1.64 -0.20
N LEU A 156 6.92 2.19 -0.41
CA LEU A 156 7.75 2.72 0.68
C LEU A 156 7.04 3.82 1.48
N MET A 157 6.32 4.72 0.79
CA MET A 157 5.51 5.72 1.46
C MET A 157 4.31 5.12 2.19
N GLY A 158 3.68 4.11 1.60
CA GLY A 158 2.60 3.36 2.23
C GLY A 158 3.05 2.68 3.52
N GLU A 159 4.19 2.01 3.50
CA GLU A 159 4.80 1.39 4.68
C GLU A 159 5.11 2.43 5.78
N LYS A 160 5.70 3.56 5.40
CA LYS A 160 5.98 4.67 6.34
C LYS A 160 4.69 5.21 6.96
N LEU A 161 3.65 5.42 6.17
CA LEU A 161 2.36 5.89 6.63
C LEU A 161 1.70 4.87 7.58
N GLY A 162 1.67 3.60 7.21
CA GLY A 162 1.12 2.53 8.04
C GLY A 162 1.83 2.41 9.39
N LYS A 163 3.16 2.52 9.41
CA LYS A 163 3.95 2.53 10.65
C LYS A 163 3.62 3.73 11.54
N GLN A 164 3.45 4.91 10.97
CA GLN A 164 3.09 6.10 11.76
C GLN A 164 1.65 6.04 12.28
N MET A 165 0.72 5.50 11.50
CA MET A 165 -0.64 5.22 11.98
C MET A 165 -0.62 4.24 13.15
N TYR A 166 0.16 3.16 13.07
CA TYR A 166 0.34 2.22 14.18
C TYR A 166 0.92 2.92 15.41
N ASN A 167 1.99 3.69 15.29
CA ASN A 167 2.57 4.43 16.41
C ASN A 167 1.56 5.38 17.06
N HIS A 168 0.70 6.01 16.28
CA HIS A 168 -0.35 6.90 16.78
C HIS A 168 -1.41 6.16 17.61
N ILE A 169 -1.77 4.95 17.23
CA ILE A 169 -2.78 4.17 17.97
C ILE A 169 -2.20 3.37 19.12
N LYS A 170 -0.93 2.95 19.03
CA LYS A 170 -0.26 2.15 20.07
C LYS A 170 -0.34 2.77 21.47
N ASN A 171 -0.26 4.07 21.56
CA ASN A 171 -0.30 4.81 22.83
C ASN A 171 -1.73 5.09 23.32
N LYS A 172 -2.77 4.64 22.57
CA LYS A 172 -4.19 4.84 22.90
C LYS A 172 -4.90 3.53 23.29
N ILE A 173 -4.18 2.42 23.20
CA ILE A 173 -4.61 1.09 23.57
C ILE A 173 -3.96 0.73 24.90
#